data_c05190fc21b2a365ef8844501c6ac188
#
_entry.id   c05190fc21b2a365ef8844501c6ac188
#
_cell.length_a   1.000
_cell.length_b   1.000
_cell.length_c   1.000
_cell.angle_alpha   90.00
_cell.angle_beta   90.00
_cell.angle_gamma   90.00
#
_symmetry.space_group_name_H-M   'P 1'
#
loop_
_entity.id
_entity.type
_entity.pdbx_description
1 polymer ?
#
loop_
_entity_poly.entity_id
_entity_poly.type
_entity_poly.pdbx_seq_one_letter_code
_entity_poly.pdbx_strand_id
1 'polypeptide(L)'
;MEKETLDRMNKLVKKLSKIKSVKAIYLFGSHATGKATDDSDVDIAVLTKNSSEEEEFIIKGLWDEIFDVHVFWQLPLLIQFRVIREGKLLSIKDEEYVKETWIKVIREYFDFQPLVNRFYQRVLENV
;
A
#
# COMPACT_ATOMS: atom_id res chain seq x y z
N MET A 1 8.75 -16.30 3.02
CA MET A 1 9.28 -15.75 1.74
C MET A 1 10.63 -16.36 1.48
N GLU A 2 10.82 -16.89 0.29
CA GLU A 2 12.10 -17.48 -0.09
C GLU A 2 13.22 -16.44 -0.12
N LYS A 3 14.44 -16.89 0.12
CA LYS A 3 15.61 -15.99 0.17
C LYS A 3 15.79 -15.20 -1.14
N GLU A 4 15.62 -15.86 -2.29
CA GLU A 4 15.75 -15.22 -3.59
C GLU A 4 14.71 -14.10 -3.77
N THR A 5 13.46 -14.36 -3.38
CA THR A 5 12.39 -13.37 -3.43
C THR A 5 12.67 -12.19 -2.49
N LEU A 6 13.17 -12.50 -1.29
CA LEU A 6 13.55 -11.47 -0.32
C LEU A 6 14.67 -10.58 -0.85
N ASP A 7 15.69 -11.16 -1.47
CA ASP A 7 16.80 -10.41 -2.08
C ASP A 7 16.31 -9.51 -3.21
N ARG A 8 15.39 -10.01 -4.04
CA ARG A 8 14.78 -9.23 -5.11
C ARG A 8 13.93 -8.08 -4.56
N MET A 9 13.17 -8.33 -3.49
CA MET A 9 12.38 -7.30 -2.82
C MET A 9 13.28 -6.19 -2.28
N ASN A 10 14.39 -6.54 -1.66
CA ASN A 10 15.35 -5.57 -1.14
C ASN A 10 15.95 -4.71 -2.25
N LYS A 11 16.23 -5.29 -3.41
CA LYS A 11 16.70 -4.55 -4.58
C LYS A 11 15.65 -3.59 -5.11
N LEU A 12 14.39 -4.04 -5.16
CA LEU A 12 13.26 -3.21 -5.57
C LEU A 12 13.09 -2.01 -4.62
N VAL A 13 13.14 -2.25 -3.32
CA VAL A 13 13.06 -1.20 -2.29
C VAL A 13 14.16 -0.17 -2.48
N LYS A 14 15.39 -0.60 -2.75
CA LYS A 14 16.50 0.32 -3.00
C LYS A 14 16.26 1.19 -4.23
N LYS A 15 15.76 0.60 -5.31
CA LYS A 15 15.45 1.36 -6.53
C LYS A 15 14.35 2.40 -6.27
N LEU A 16 13.27 1.99 -5.62
CA LEU A 16 12.16 2.88 -5.29
C LEU A 16 12.60 4.01 -4.35
N SER A 17 13.46 3.71 -3.38
CA SER A 17 13.93 4.69 -2.41
C SER A 17 14.78 5.80 -3.02
N LYS A 18 15.31 5.60 -4.23
CA LYS A 18 16.06 6.64 -4.94
C LYS A 18 15.17 7.71 -5.56
N ILE A 19 13.89 7.42 -5.72
CA ILE A 19 12.93 8.38 -6.27
C ILE A 19 12.62 9.41 -5.19
N LYS A 20 12.80 10.69 -5.52
CA LYS A 20 12.71 11.80 -4.54
C LYS A 20 11.36 11.86 -3.82
N SER A 21 10.27 11.64 -4.54
CA SER A 21 8.92 11.72 -3.97
C SER A 21 8.56 10.54 -3.07
N VAL A 22 9.31 9.45 -3.12
CA VAL A 22 9.04 8.26 -2.31
C VAL A 22 9.43 8.52 -0.85
N LYS A 23 8.47 8.37 0.08
CA LYS A 23 8.66 8.63 1.51
C LYS A 23 8.61 7.38 2.37
N ALA A 24 7.90 6.35 1.93
CA ALA A 24 7.87 5.07 2.61
C ALA A 24 7.45 3.98 1.64
N ILE A 25 7.79 2.74 1.97
CA ILE A 25 7.45 1.57 1.18
C ILE A 25 6.90 0.51 2.12
N TYR A 26 5.74 -0.05 1.77
CA TYR A 26 5.04 -1.07 2.54
C TYR A 26 4.96 -2.39 1.78
N LEU A 27 5.11 -3.48 2.51
CA LEU A 27 4.64 -4.80 2.10
C LEU A 27 3.22 -4.95 2.62
N PHE A 28 2.27 -5.32 1.76
CA PHE A 28 0.90 -5.54 2.20
C PHE A 28 0.32 -6.81 1.54
N GLY A 29 -0.96 -7.08 1.81
CA GLY A 29 -1.61 -8.26 1.27
C GLY A 29 -1.20 -9.54 1.99
N SER A 30 -1.29 -10.68 1.31
CA SER A 30 -1.11 -11.99 1.92
C SER A 30 0.27 -12.22 2.55
N HIS A 31 1.33 -11.68 1.95
CA HIS A 31 2.69 -11.81 2.51
C HIS A 31 2.89 -11.01 3.81
N ALA A 32 2.11 -9.97 4.02
CA ALA A 32 2.17 -9.19 5.26
C ALA A 32 1.36 -9.83 6.40
N THR A 33 0.28 -10.56 6.07
CA THR A 33 -0.63 -11.15 7.05
C THR A 33 -0.35 -12.62 7.35
N GLY A 34 0.65 -13.21 6.72
CA GLY A 34 1.00 -14.61 6.91
C GLY A 34 0.09 -15.60 6.18
N LYS A 35 -0.75 -15.12 5.27
CA LYS A 35 -1.69 -15.94 4.51
C LYS A 35 -1.20 -16.28 3.10
N ALA A 36 0.05 -15.94 2.79
CA ALA A 36 0.61 -16.17 1.47
C ALA A 36 0.81 -17.66 1.20
N THR A 37 0.57 -18.03 -0.06
CA THR A 37 0.90 -19.34 -0.61
C THR A 37 2.05 -19.17 -1.61
N ASP A 38 2.58 -20.27 -2.15
CA ASP A 38 3.66 -20.23 -3.13
C ASP A 38 3.28 -19.42 -4.40
N ASP A 39 1.99 -19.36 -4.71
CA ASP A 39 1.49 -18.65 -5.90
C ASP A 39 1.07 -17.20 -5.61
N SER A 40 1.21 -16.75 -4.36
CA SER A 40 0.80 -15.40 -3.98
C SER A 40 1.78 -14.36 -4.50
N ASP A 41 1.24 -13.29 -5.12
CA ASP A 41 2.02 -12.12 -5.49
C ASP A 41 2.47 -11.37 -4.25
N VAL A 42 3.59 -10.65 -4.39
CA VAL A 42 4.10 -9.77 -3.34
C VAL A 42 3.59 -8.36 -3.62
N ASP A 43 2.69 -7.87 -2.77
CA ASP A 43 2.09 -6.55 -2.94
C ASP A 43 2.92 -5.47 -2.25
N ILE A 44 3.35 -4.49 -3.01
CA ILE A 44 4.16 -3.36 -2.55
C ILE A 44 3.36 -2.06 -2.73
N ALA A 45 3.23 -1.28 -1.68
CA ALA A 45 2.62 0.04 -1.73
C ALA A 45 3.70 1.11 -1.48
N VAL A 46 3.77 2.08 -2.38
CA VAL A 46 4.78 3.14 -2.34
C VAL A 46 4.09 4.43 -1.94
N LEU A 47 4.41 4.92 -0.75
CA LEU A 47 3.89 6.19 -0.24
C LEU A 47 4.73 7.34 -0.77
N THR A 48 4.10 8.20 -1.56
CA THR A 48 4.75 9.35 -2.17
C THR A 48 4.21 10.65 -1.61
N LYS A 49 5.01 11.72 -1.73
CA LYS A 49 4.61 13.08 -1.40
C LYS A 49 4.85 13.96 -2.63
N ASN A 50 3.76 14.54 -3.16
CA ASN A 50 3.82 15.41 -4.33
C ASN A 50 4.53 14.77 -5.53
N SER A 51 4.21 13.50 -5.81
CA SER A 51 4.78 12.79 -6.95
C SER A 51 4.24 13.33 -8.27
N SER A 52 5.12 13.42 -9.27
CA SER A 52 4.74 13.75 -10.63
C SER A 52 4.14 12.52 -11.34
N GLU A 53 3.43 12.76 -12.44
CA GLU A 53 2.92 11.66 -13.27
C GLU A 53 4.04 10.77 -13.79
N GLU A 54 5.19 11.36 -14.12
CA GLU A 54 6.38 10.62 -14.57
C GLU A 54 6.92 9.70 -13.48
N GLU A 55 7.03 10.22 -12.25
CA GLU A 55 7.48 9.42 -11.11
C GLU A 55 6.53 8.26 -10.84
N GLU A 56 5.23 8.51 -10.87
CA GLU A 56 4.22 7.46 -10.66
C GLU A 56 4.27 6.40 -11.77
N PHE A 57 4.49 6.82 -13.01
CA PHE A 57 4.67 5.91 -14.13
C PHE A 57 5.90 5.00 -13.93
N ILE A 58 7.01 5.58 -13.48
CA ILE A 58 8.24 4.83 -13.20
C ILE A 58 8.01 3.83 -12.05
N ILE A 59 7.36 4.28 -10.99
CA ILE A 59 7.04 3.42 -9.83
C ILE A 59 6.22 2.20 -10.27
N LYS A 60 5.13 2.44 -10.97
CA LYS A 60 4.26 1.35 -11.45
C LYS A 60 4.96 0.45 -12.45
N GLY A 61 5.88 1.00 -13.22
CA GLY A 61 6.65 0.25 -14.22
C GLY A 61 7.65 -0.75 -13.63
N LEU A 62 7.88 -0.71 -12.31
CA LEU A 62 8.79 -1.64 -11.64
C LEU A 62 8.14 -2.96 -11.21
N TRP A 63 6.88 -3.21 -11.63
CA TRP A 63 6.24 -4.49 -11.40
C TRP A 63 6.91 -5.63 -12.18
N ASP A 64 6.75 -6.85 -11.72
CA ASP A 64 7.12 -8.04 -12.47
C ASP A 64 6.13 -9.18 -12.15
N GLU A 65 6.47 -10.41 -12.52
CA GLU A 65 5.58 -11.56 -12.32
C GLU A 65 5.34 -11.87 -10.83
N ILE A 66 6.23 -11.44 -9.95
CA ILE A 66 6.16 -11.71 -8.50
C ILE A 66 5.68 -10.48 -7.74
N PHE A 67 6.15 -9.28 -8.15
CA PHE A 67 5.91 -8.03 -7.42
C PHE A 67 4.84 -7.22 -8.11
N ASP A 68 3.79 -6.87 -7.35
CA ASP A 68 2.73 -5.98 -7.77
C ASP A 68 2.94 -4.63 -7.05
N VAL A 69 3.33 -3.60 -7.82
CA VAL A 69 3.78 -2.33 -7.26
C VAL A 69 2.69 -1.28 -7.46
N HIS A 70 2.23 -0.70 -6.36
CA HIS A 70 1.16 0.30 -6.33
C HIS A 70 1.63 1.61 -5.76
N VAL A 71 1.11 2.72 -6.29
CA VAL A 71 1.24 4.03 -5.66
C VAL A 71 0.15 4.12 -4.57
N PHE A 72 0.55 4.35 -3.33
CA PHE A 72 -0.35 4.32 -2.17
C PHE A 72 -1.60 5.19 -2.37
N TRP A 73 -1.41 6.43 -2.85
CA TRP A 73 -2.51 7.38 -3.01
C TRP A 73 -3.49 7.01 -4.12
N GLN A 74 -3.12 6.09 -5.00
CA GLN A 74 -4.01 5.58 -6.05
C GLN A 74 -4.81 4.35 -5.62
N LEU A 75 -4.52 3.80 -4.45
CA LEU A 75 -5.31 2.70 -3.89
C LEU A 75 -6.63 3.23 -3.32
N PRO A 76 -7.70 2.43 -3.38
CA PRO A 76 -8.95 2.79 -2.69
C PRO A 76 -8.73 2.98 -1.19
N LEU A 77 -9.54 3.82 -0.57
CA LEU A 77 -9.43 4.15 0.85
C LEU A 77 -9.41 2.90 1.75
N LEU A 78 -10.26 1.92 1.47
CA LEU A 78 -10.30 0.68 2.23
C LEU A 78 -8.97 -0.07 2.17
N ILE A 79 -8.32 -0.08 1.01
CA ILE A 79 -7.01 -0.73 0.82
C ILE A 79 -5.92 0.10 1.49
N GLN A 80 -5.96 1.44 1.39
CA GLN A 80 -5.03 2.31 2.11
C GLN A 80 -5.07 2.03 3.62
N PHE A 81 -6.27 1.89 4.17
CA PHE A 81 -6.45 1.58 5.58
C PHE A 81 -5.84 0.21 5.94
N ARG A 82 -6.04 -0.81 5.09
CA ARG A 82 -5.45 -2.12 5.30
C ARG A 82 -3.92 -2.10 5.22
N VAL A 83 -3.35 -1.32 4.32
CA VAL A 83 -1.90 -1.14 4.21
C VAL A 83 -1.34 -0.61 5.53
N ILE A 84 -1.98 0.40 6.08
CA ILE A 84 -1.55 1.02 7.35
C ILE A 84 -1.73 0.05 8.52
N ARG A 85 -2.85 -0.64 8.58
CA ARG A 85 -3.19 -1.52 9.70
C ARG A 85 -2.39 -2.82 9.70
N GLU A 86 -2.24 -3.46 8.56
CA GLU A 86 -1.71 -4.81 8.42
C GLU A 86 -0.35 -4.86 7.72
N GLY A 87 0.01 -3.80 7.02
CA GLY A 87 1.23 -3.76 6.23
C GLY A 87 2.49 -3.68 7.08
N LYS A 88 3.59 -4.06 6.46
CA LYS A 88 4.92 -3.97 7.09
C LYS A 88 5.73 -2.89 6.38
N LEU A 89 6.28 -1.97 7.14
CA LEU A 89 7.19 -0.96 6.60
C LEU A 89 8.51 -1.59 6.20
N LEU A 90 8.84 -1.50 4.91
CA LEU A 90 10.10 -1.98 4.37
C LEU A 90 11.15 -0.87 4.33
N SER A 91 10.71 0.37 4.17
CA SER A 91 11.58 1.54 4.14
C SER A 91 10.79 2.77 4.58
N ILE A 92 11.45 3.65 5.30
CA ILE A 92 10.88 4.92 5.73
C ILE A 92 11.93 6.01 5.55
N LYS A 93 11.58 7.05 4.80
CA LYS A 93 12.46 8.18 4.53
C LYS A 93 11.99 9.45 5.24
N ASP A 94 10.68 9.56 5.51
CA ASP A 94 10.08 10.70 6.19
C ASP A 94 9.07 10.20 7.20
N GLU A 95 9.53 10.04 8.44
CA GLU A 95 8.75 9.46 9.52
C GLU A 95 7.53 10.32 9.88
N GLU A 96 7.70 11.63 9.88
CA GLU A 96 6.62 12.55 10.19
C GLU A 96 5.51 12.52 9.14
N TYR A 97 5.89 12.46 7.87
CA TYR A 97 4.93 12.33 6.78
C TYR A 97 4.14 11.03 6.87
N VAL A 98 4.79 9.93 7.25
CA VAL A 98 4.13 8.65 7.47
C VAL A 98 3.08 8.76 8.58
N LYS A 99 3.41 9.40 9.69
CA LYS A 99 2.46 9.62 10.80
C LYS A 99 1.28 10.48 10.37
N GLU A 100 1.53 11.55 9.64
CA GLU A 100 0.47 12.43 9.10
C GLU A 100 -0.45 11.66 8.15
N THR A 101 0.13 10.80 7.31
CA THR A 101 -0.62 9.95 6.40
C THR A 101 -1.53 8.98 7.16
N TRP A 102 -1.00 8.34 8.21
CA TRP A 102 -1.79 7.43 9.04
C TRP A 102 -3.00 8.13 9.65
N ILE A 103 -2.79 9.31 10.21
CA ILE A 103 -3.86 10.11 10.82
C ILE A 103 -4.93 10.44 9.77
N LYS A 104 -4.50 10.90 8.61
CA LYS A 104 -5.41 11.26 7.52
C LYS A 104 -6.26 10.07 7.07
N VAL A 105 -5.63 8.94 6.78
CA VAL A 105 -6.32 7.74 6.28
C VAL A 105 -7.27 7.17 7.33
N ILE A 106 -6.83 7.11 8.58
CA ILE A 106 -7.66 6.61 9.68
C ILE A 106 -8.90 7.48 9.87
N ARG A 107 -8.75 8.81 9.83
CA ARG A 107 -9.89 9.74 9.91
C ARG A 107 -10.86 9.53 8.76
N GLU A 108 -10.36 9.51 7.55
CA GLU A 108 -11.20 9.34 6.36
C GLU A 108 -11.94 8.00 6.41
N TYR A 109 -11.27 6.94 6.84
CA TYR A 109 -11.88 5.62 6.96
C TYR A 109 -13.03 5.63 7.98
N PHE A 110 -12.83 6.20 9.16
CA PHE A 110 -13.88 6.25 10.19
C PHE A 110 -15.03 7.18 9.80
N ASP A 111 -14.76 8.26 9.07
CA ASP A 111 -15.81 9.13 8.54
C ASP A 111 -16.65 8.43 7.48
N PHE A 112 -16.03 7.56 6.70
CA PHE A 112 -16.67 6.82 5.62
C PHE A 112 -17.50 5.63 6.13
N GLN A 113 -17.08 4.99 7.20
CA GLN A 113 -17.71 3.77 7.73
C GLN A 113 -19.23 3.90 8.00
N PRO A 114 -19.72 4.96 8.64
CA PRO A 114 -21.17 5.11 8.85
C PRO A 114 -21.96 5.18 7.53
N LEU A 115 -21.40 5.75 6.49
CA LEU A 115 -22.04 5.79 5.17
C LEU A 115 -22.16 4.41 4.56
N VAL A 116 -21.10 3.60 4.66
CA VAL A 116 -21.09 2.22 4.17
C VAL A 116 -22.13 1.39 4.94
N ASN A 117 -22.18 1.52 6.25
CA ASN A 117 -23.14 0.79 7.09
C ASN A 117 -24.58 1.14 6.73
N ARG A 118 -24.88 2.42 6.49
CA ARG A 118 -26.20 2.86 6.05
C ARG A 118 -26.57 2.28 4.69
N PHE A 119 -25.62 2.24 3.79
CA PHE A 119 -25.82 1.65 2.46
C PHE A 119 -26.17 0.16 2.57
N TYR A 120 -25.43 -0.62 3.35
CA TYR A 120 -25.70 -2.03 3.56
C TYR A 120 -27.06 -2.27 4.20
N GLN A 121 -27.44 -1.48 5.20
CA GLN A 121 -28.76 -1.58 5.82
C GLN A 121 -29.86 -1.35 4.79
N ARG A 122 -29.70 -0.34 3.94
CA ARG A 122 -30.68 -0.03 2.90
C ARG A 122 -30.82 -1.19 1.91
N VAL A 123 -29.73 -1.79 1.50
CA VAL A 123 -29.72 -2.94 0.59
C VAL A 123 -30.43 -4.13 1.23
N LEU A 124 -30.15 -4.42 2.51
CA LEU A 124 -30.77 -5.53 3.24
C LEU A 124 -32.27 -5.32 3.46
N GLU A 125 -32.72 -4.10 3.67
CA GLU A 125 -34.13 -3.77 3.85
C GLU A 125 -34.94 -4.00 2.56
N ASN A 126 -34.32 -3.96 1.41
CA ASN A 126 -34.94 -4.11 0.11
C ASN A 126 -34.86 -5.54 -0.47
N VAL A 127 -34.37 -6.49 0.31
CA VAL A 127 -34.24 -7.89 -0.13
C VAL A 127 -35.50 -8.74 0.20
#